data_c6608e35f26126f8c0617f361781d54b
#
_entry.id   c6608e35f26126f8c0617f361781d54b
#
_cell.length_a   1.000
_cell.length_b   1.000
_cell.length_c   1.000
_cell.angle_alpha   90.00
_cell.angle_beta   90.00
_cell.angle_gamma   90.00
#
_symmetry.space_group_name_H-M   'P 1'
#
loop_
_entity.id
_entity.type
_entity.pdbx_description
1 polymer ?
#
loop_
_entity_poly.entity_id
_entity_poly.type
_entity_poly.pdbx_seq_one_letter_code
_entity_poly.pdbx_strand_id
1 'polypeptide(L)'
;MLGGFVALTIALTWPVAARLFTEVPAGGDAWQHIWNLWWVKQALLVEHTNPYHTDLLYYPEGVSLYFHTLVLTAGLVGIPLQLLGFNLIATYNLILLSTFVLAGYGMYLLCAYLTRHQWASFVGGIVFAFSPYHFAHLFGHMNLASLQWLPFYVLALLKAFEPGAVRNWRQPPERDSNGGSPIPCTRHVRPRLLWAVGAGALLALNAYTDWLYLIFLVLFTGLFAAWKLLVPSERRSLGLGVRPWVEAGTRLAIVGVVFLVLSAPIFFPTLAEASKGYAQQPPFEVLVYSSDLTSAVTPSELHPMWGAAIKEQVDNTGPFLPIKNPSERVLFLGFSVLALAALGLWRGWRSMQVRFWAFAALATWVLSLGPMLQYLGKTKFTLFEVTVPLPYLLLYKLPLLSIMRTPSRLTVLTMLALGVLVAFALAALLGRRYLERGHVFTLRNAVWGLLLPAIIVFEFLATFPTVPPGWNVPIYRQIASEPGRFALLELPIRPFGDYMAYQTIHGKPIVGGYLSRQPPYPLLAQTPALHYLEDPVAADDPVGTQVSGGRGAAALKGLGIKYVIVRWWAFTPEQKQVMQAKLTNLLARPPDYSYPSDTVDVWELK
;
A
#
# COMPACT_ATOMS: atom_id res chain seq x y z
N MET A 1 -15.79 -16.64 12.40
CA MET A 1 -14.48 -15.96 12.25
C MET A 1 -14.59 -14.67 11.44
N LEU A 2 -15.23 -14.66 10.24
CA LEU A 2 -15.40 -13.43 9.46
C LEU A 2 -16.08 -12.31 10.26
N GLY A 3 -17.20 -12.59 10.94
CA GLY A 3 -17.87 -11.61 11.80
C GLY A 3 -16.99 -11.07 12.95
N GLY A 4 -16.05 -11.89 13.46
CA GLY A 4 -15.05 -11.45 14.43
C GLY A 4 -14.08 -10.41 13.85
N PHE A 5 -13.63 -10.57 12.61
CA PHE A 5 -12.80 -9.56 11.95
C PHE A 5 -13.60 -8.29 11.66
N VAL A 6 -14.88 -8.38 11.27
CA VAL A 6 -15.75 -7.21 11.12
C VAL A 6 -15.87 -6.44 12.43
N ALA A 7 -16.19 -7.13 13.53
CA ALA A 7 -16.32 -6.51 14.85
C ALA A 7 -15.01 -5.85 15.32
N LEU A 8 -13.88 -6.54 15.17
CA LEU A 8 -12.57 -5.98 15.49
C LEU A 8 -12.21 -4.79 14.61
N THR A 9 -12.51 -4.84 13.32
CA THR A 9 -12.26 -3.70 12.42
C THR A 9 -13.03 -2.47 12.90
N ILE A 10 -14.33 -2.60 13.18
CA ILE A 10 -15.16 -1.47 13.67
C ILE A 10 -14.60 -0.94 15.00
N ALA A 11 -14.25 -1.83 15.92
CA ALA A 11 -13.77 -1.43 17.25
C ALA A 11 -12.38 -0.77 17.21
N LEU A 12 -11.43 -1.36 16.46
CA LEU A 12 -10.04 -0.93 16.46
C LEU A 12 -9.73 0.22 15.49
N THR A 13 -10.63 0.52 14.56
CA THR A 13 -10.53 1.69 13.67
C THR A 13 -11.47 2.82 14.07
N TRP A 14 -12.04 2.77 15.29
CA TRP A 14 -12.88 3.85 15.79
C TRP A 14 -12.12 5.18 15.79
N PRO A 15 -12.72 6.32 15.31
CA PRO A 15 -14.14 6.56 15.03
C PRO A 15 -14.55 6.44 13.54
N VAL A 16 -13.73 5.86 12.65
CA VAL A 16 -13.98 5.85 11.19
C VAL A 16 -15.38 5.30 10.84
N ALA A 17 -15.78 4.20 11.49
CA ALA A 17 -17.09 3.60 11.23
C ALA A 17 -18.26 4.50 11.62
N ALA A 18 -18.13 5.32 12.69
CA ALA A 18 -19.16 6.27 13.11
C ALA A 18 -19.24 7.49 12.19
N ARG A 19 -18.13 7.83 11.53
CA ARG A 19 -18.00 8.99 10.63
C ARG A 19 -17.93 8.58 9.16
N LEU A 20 -18.47 7.42 8.85
CA LEU A 20 -18.36 6.74 7.56
C LEU A 20 -18.64 7.63 6.35
N PHE A 21 -19.64 8.51 6.46
CA PHE A 21 -20.15 9.36 5.37
C PHE A 21 -19.59 10.78 5.38
N THR A 22 -18.90 11.19 6.46
CA THR A 22 -18.60 12.61 6.71
C THR A 22 -17.12 12.92 6.83
N GLU A 23 -16.29 11.97 7.27
CA GLU A 23 -14.87 12.19 7.52
C GLU A 23 -14.03 10.99 7.05
N VAL A 24 -12.76 11.25 6.77
CA VAL A 24 -11.76 10.21 6.46
C VAL A 24 -10.66 10.22 7.51
N PRO A 25 -9.91 9.10 7.70
CA PRO A 25 -8.68 9.13 8.49
C PRO A 25 -7.75 10.22 7.98
N ALA A 26 -7.19 11.03 8.90
CA ALA A 26 -6.32 12.14 8.55
C ALA A 26 -5.08 11.63 7.80
N GLY A 27 -4.78 12.25 6.65
CA GLY A 27 -3.64 11.90 5.81
C GLY A 27 -3.77 12.55 4.44
N GLY A 28 -2.72 13.26 3.99
CA GLY A 28 -2.77 14.06 2.75
C GLY A 28 -3.08 13.25 1.49
N ASP A 29 -2.62 11.99 1.44
CA ASP A 29 -2.83 11.12 0.29
C ASP A 29 -4.27 10.56 0.18
N ALA A 30 -5.10 10.69 1.23
CA ALA A 30 -6.50 10.27 1.17
C ALA A 30 -7.25 10.94 0.01
N TRP A 31 -6.96 12.22 -0.23
CA TRP A 31 -7.64 13.01 -1.25
C TRP A 31 -7.34 12.54 -2.68
N GLN A 32 -6.10 12.15 -2.97
CA GLN A 32 -5.79 11.55 -4.27
C GLN A 32 -6.51 10.20 -4.46
N HIS A 33 -6.64 9.38 -3.41
CA HIS A 33 -7.35 8.10 -3.53
C HIS A 33 -8.86 8.28 -3.70
N ILE A 34 -9.45 9.32 -3.09
CA ILE A 34 -10.84 9.69 -3.33
C ILE A 34 -11.03 10.13 -4.79
N TRP A 35 -10.10 10.92 -5.33
CA TRP A 35 -10.07 11.26 -6.74
C TRP A 35 -9.94 10.01 -7.62
N ASN A 36 -9.06 9.08 -7.28
CA ASN A 36 -8.90 7.83 -8.02
C ASN A 36 -10.21 7.03 -8.12
N LEU A 37 -10.98 6.94 -7.02
CA LEU A 37 -12.28 6.27 -7.02
C LEU A 37 -13.28 6.96 -7.95
N TRP A 38 -13.30 8.28 -7.94
CA TRP A 38 -14.12 9.08 -8.86
C TRP A 38 -13.63 8.93 -10.31
N TRP A 39 -12.32 9.05 -10.54
CA TRP A 39 -11.74 8.99 -11.87
C TRP A 39 -11.95 7.64 -12.56
N VAL A 40 -11.73 6.54 -11.87
CA VAL A 40 -11.94 5.19 -12.44
C VAL A 40 -13.38 5.03 -12.91
N LYS A 41 -14.37 5.50 -12.15
CA LYS A 41 -15.77 5.50 -12.58
C LYS A 41 -15.96 6.42 -13.80
N GLN A 42 -15.41 7.63 -13.75
CA GLN A 42 -15.53 8.62 -14.83
C GLN A 42 -14.94 8.08 -16.12
N ALA A 43 -13.71 7.59 -16.08
CA ALA A 43 -13.01 7.03 -17.23
C ALA A 43 -13.75 5.86 -17.87
N LEU A 44 -14.23 4.91 -17.04
CA LEU A 44 -14.82 3.67 -17.58
C LEU A 44 -16.28 3.81 -17.99
N LEU A 45 -17.10 4.57 -17.25
CA LEU A 45 -18.55 4.62 -17.46
C LEU A 45 -19.04 5.89 -18.14
N VAL A 46 -18.28 6.99 -18.13
CA VAL A 46 -18.69 8.26 -18.72
C VAL A 46 -17.88 8.57 -19.99
N GLU A 47 -16.54 8.51 -19.86
CA GLU A 47 -15.64 8.85 -20.97
C GLU A 47 -15.29 7.66 -21.85
N HIS A 48 -15.52 6.42 -21.38
CA HIS A 48 -15.16 5.16 -22.05
C HIS A 48 -13.70 5.11 -22.49
N THR A 49 -12.79 5.59 -21.61
CA THR A 49 -11.36 5.72 -21.86
C THR A 49 -10.54 4.82 -20.95
N ASN A 50 -9.23 4.72 -21.25
CA ASN A 50 -8.28 4.01 -20.41
C ASN A 50 -8.06 4.77 -19.09
N PRO A 51 -8.38 4.17 -17.90
CA PRO A 51 -8.21 4.85 -16.62
C PRO A 51 -6.74 5.16 -16.25
N TYR A 52 -5.76 4.60 -16.96
CA TYR A 52 -4.34 4.91 -16.77
C TYR A 52 -3.84 6.11 -17.60
N HIS A 53 -4.73 6.88 -18.18
CA HIS A 53 -4.42 8.16 -18.82
C HIS A 53 -5.54 9.15 -18.55
N THR A 54 -5.18 10.44 -18.33
CA THR A 54 -6.16 11.50 -18.10
C THR A 54 -5.70 12.82 -18.68
N ASP A 55 -6.64 13.54 -19.30
CA ASP A 55 -6.47 14.92 -19.76
C ASP A 55 -6.95 15.93 -18.71
N LEU A 56 -7.42 15.46 -17.56
CA LEU A 56 -7.91 16.31 -16.47
C LEU A 56 -6.80 16.86 -15.59
N LEU A 57 -5.63 16.22 -15.61
CA LEU A 57 -4.42 16.65 -14.90
C LEU A 57 -3.36 17.05 -15.94
N TYR A 58 -2.41 17.91 -15.54
CA TYR A 58 -1.31 18.36 -16.42
C TYR A 58 -1.81 18.96 -17.73
N TYR A 59 -2.89 19.73 -17.65
CA TYR A 59 -3.50 20.38 -18.81
C TYR A 59 -2.50 21.34 -19.51
N PRO A 60 -2.44 21.40 -20.86
CA PRO A 60 -3.28 20.68 -21.84
C PRO A 60 -2.76 19.31 -22.27
N GLU A 61 -1.56 18.91 -21.85
CA GLU A 61 -0.85 17.72 -22.35
C GLU A 61 -1.47 16.41 -21.85
N GLY A 62 -2.15 16.45 -20.70
CA GLY A 62 -2.60 15.25 -20.01
C GLY A 62 -1.45 14.46 -19.38
N VAL A 63 -1.74 13.34 -18.74
CA VAL A 63 -0.72 12.58 -18.02
C VAL A 63 -1.02 11.09 -17.96
N SER A 64 0.06 10.30 -18.01
CA SER A 64 0.05 8.86 -17.74
C SER A 64 -0.04 8.59 -16.23
N LEU A 65 -0.91 7.68 -15.82
CA LEU A 65 -1.11 7.25 -14.42
C LEU A 65 -0.47 5.90 -14.10
N TYR A 66 0.37 5.33 -14.98
CA TYR A 66 1.00 4.03 -14.76
C TYR A 66 1.95 4.01 -13.55
N PHE A 67 2.54 5.13 -13.18
CA PHE A 67 3.33 5.30 -11.94
C PHE A 67 2.58 6.02 -10.82
N HIS A 68 1.30 6.30 -11.02
CA HIS A 68 0.43 6.77 -9.97
C HIS A 68 -0.15 5.61 -9.16
N THR A 69 -0.43 5.83 -7.88
CA THR A 69 -1.10 4.84 -6.99
C THR A 69 -2.61 4.81 -7.26
N LEU A 70 -3.00 4.46 -8.49
CA LEU A 70 -4.41 4.48 -8.93
C LEU A 70 -5.29 3.50 -8.17
N VAL A 71 -4.72 2.37 -7.71
CA VAL A 71 -5.43 1.27 -7.02
C VAL A 71 -6.67 0.86 -7.79
N LEU A 72 -6.49 0.42 -9.03
CA LEU A 72 -7.62 0.11 -9.94
C LEU A 72 -8.61 -0.88 -9.31
N THR A 73 -8.13 -1.84 -8.50
CA THR A 73 -8.99 -2.80 -7.78
C THR A 73 -9.98 -2.11 -6.84
N ALA A 74 -9.53 -1.07 -6.12
CA ALA A 74 -10.40 -0.26 -5.27
C ALA A 74 -11.38 0.57 -6.12
N GLY A 75 -10.90 1.17 -7.22
CA GLY A 75 -11.75 1.90 -8.16
C GLY A 75 -12.90 1.04 -8.70
N LEU A 76 -12.59 -0.19 -9.14
CA LEU A 76 -13.59 -1.13 -9.67
C LEU A 76 -14.61 -1.55 -8.60
N VAL A 77 -14.17 -1.81 -7.37
CA VAL A 77 -15.07 -2.09 -6.23
C VAL A 77 -15.89 -0.85 -5.84
N GLY A 78 -15.30 0.33 -6.00
CA GLY A 78 -15.95 1.61 -5.71
C GLY A 78 -17.09 1.97 -6.68
N ILE A 79 -17.05 1.50 -7.93
CA ILE A 79 -18.09 1.79 -8.92
C ILE A 79 -19.50 1.36 -8.43
N PRO A 80 -19.75 0.09 -8.06
CA PRO A 80 -21.07 -0.32 -7.60
C PRO A 80 -21.51 0.44 -6.34
N LEU A 81 -20.62 0.76 -5.41
CA LEU A 81 -20.96 1.57 -4.24
C LEU A 81 -21.44 2.97 -4.63
N GLN A 82 -20.72 3.64 -5.53
CA GLN A 82 -21.12 4.96 -6.05
C GLN A 82 -22.44 4.91 -6.84
N LEU A 83 -22.70 3.83 -7.58
CA LEU A 83 -23.96 3.65 -8.31
C LEU A 83 -25.14 3.38 -7.36
N LEU A 84 -24.89 2.77 -6.20
CA LEU A 84 -25.87 2.58 -5.12
C LEU A 84 -26.14 3.88 -4.31
N GLY A 85 -25.48 4.99 -4.64
CA GLY A 85 -25.69 6.29 -4.01
C GLY A 85 -24.79 6.59 -2.82
N PHE A 86 -23.78 5.76 -2.53
CA PHE A 86 -22.76 6.11 -1.53
C PHE A 86 -21.92 7.27 -2.05
N ASN A 87 -21.70 8.28 -1.19
CA ASN A 87 -20.77 9.36 -1.52
C ASN A 87 -19.32 8.85 -1.55
N LEU A 88 -18.41 9.66 -2.10
CA LEU A 88 -17.01 9.28 -2.26
C LEU A 88 -16.31 8.99 -0.92
N ILE A 89 -16.67 9.71 0.15
CA ILE A 89 -16.14 9.51 1.50
C ILE A 89 -16.55 8.13 2.03
N ALA A 90 -17.82 7.78 1.95
CA ALA A 90 -18.32 6.47 2.38
C ALA A 90 -17.72 5.35 1.52
N THR A 91 -17.60 5.56 0.20
CA THR A 91 -16.97 4.60 -0.71
C THR A 91 -15.52 4.33 -0.32
N TYR A 92 -14.75 5.40 -0.07
CA TYR A 92 -13.37 5.31 0.40
C TYR A 92 -13.25 4.55 1.72
N ASN A 93 -14.03 4.95 2.72
CA ASN A 93 -13.98 4.34 4.06
C ASN A 93 -14.42 2.86 4.04
N LEU A 94 -15.47 2.51 3.30
CA LEU A 94 -15.93 1.11 3.19
C LEU A 94 -14.86 0.23 2.56
N ILE A 95 -14.21 0.69 1.49
CA ILE A 95 -13.11 -0.05 0.86
C ILE A 95 -11.95 -0.19 1.84
N LEU A 96 -11.54 0.90 2.50
CA LEU A 96 -10.45 0.92 3.44
C LEU A 96 -10.70 -0.03 4.64
N LEU A 97 -11.89 0.00 5.24
CA LEU A 97 -12.26 -0.92 6.33
C LEU A 97 -12.33 -2.38 5.85
N SER A 98 -12.75 -2.62 4.61
CA SER A 98 -12.79 -3.97 4.03
C SER A 98 -11.40 -4.61 3.92
N THR A 99 -10.33 -3.81 3.78
CA THR A 99 -8.96 -4.33 3.71
C THR A 99 -8.56 -5.07 4.99
N PHE A 100 -8.93 -4.53 6.16
CA PHE A 100 -8.68 -5.17 7.46
C PHE A 100 -9.42 -6.51 7.59
N VAL A 101 -10.70 -6.52 7.24
CA VAL A 101 -11.54 -7.72 7.31
C VAL A 101 -11.00 -8.81 6.40
N LEU A 102 -10.71 -8.47 5.15
CA LEU A 102 -10.23 -9.44 4.15
C LEU A 102 -8.79 -9.88 4.40
N ALA A 103 -7.90 -9.00 4.87
CA ALA A 103 -6.55 -9.35 5.27
C ALA A 103 -6.56 -10.33 6.45
N GLY A 104 -7.37 -10.07 7.47
CA GLY A 104 -7.54 -10.96 8.61
C GLY A 104 -8.11 -12.31 8.21
N TYR A 105 -9.14 -12.33 7.38
CA TYR A 105 -9.75 -13.56 6.90
C TYR A 105 -8.82 -14.37 5.99
N GLY A 106 -8.11 -13.72 5.07
CA GLY A 106 -7.11 -14.38 4.22
C GLY A 106 -5.98 -15.00 5.04
N MET A 107 -5.49 -14.28 6.04
CA MET A 107 -4.46 -14.77 6.96
C MET A 107 -4.98 -15.90 7.84
N TYR A 108 -6.23 -15.81 8.32
CA TYR A 108 -6.91 -16.92 9.02
C TYR A 108 -6.93 -18.19 8.16
N LEU A 109 -7.31 -18.08 6.89
CA LEU A 109 -7.33 -19.24 5.97
C LEU A 109 -5.93 -19.83 5.77
N LEU A 110 -4.91 -19.00 5.62
CA LEU A 110 -3.52 -19.44 5.50
C LEU A 110 -3.06 -20.18 6.77
N CYS A 111 -3.30 -19.61 7.95
CA CYS A 111 -2.95 -20.22 9.22
C CYS A 111 -3.76 -21.51 9.48
N ALA A 112 -5.05 -21.55 9.11
CA ALA A 112 -5.90 -22.73 9.26
C ALA A 112 -5.45 -23.87 8.36
N TYR A 113 -4.99 -23.58 7.15
CA TYR A 113 -4.38 -24.56 6.27
C TYR A 113 -3.12 -25.18 6.87
N LEU A 114 -2.28 -24.37 7.53
CA LEU A 114 -0.99 -24.80 8.08
C LEU A 114 -1.13 -25.49 9.44
N THR A 115 -1.94 -24.96 10.36
CA THR A 115 -2.00 -25.40 11.76
C THR A 115 -3.15 -26.35 12.05
N ARG A 116 -4.21 -26.34 11.22
CA ARG A 116 -5.46 -27.06 11.46
C ARG A 116 -6.14 -26.69 12.80
N HIS A 117 -5.89 -25.48 13.31
CA HIS A 117 -6.41 -25.00 14.58
C HIS A 117 -7.12 -23.65 14.41
N GLN A 118 -8.46 -23.66 14.47
CA GLN A 118 -9.33 -22.52 14.15
C GLN A 118 -8.99 -21.25 14.94
N TRP A 119 -8.89 -21.35 16.27
CA TRP A 119 -8.65 -20.20 17.14
C TRP A 119 -7.25 -19.62 16.98
N ALA A 120 -6.23 -20.47 16.97
CA ALA A 120 -4.86 -20.05 16.72
C ALA A 120 -4.72 -19.34 15.37
N SER A 121 -5.45 -19.81 14.37
CA SER A 121 -5.49 -19.19 13.04
C SER A 121 -6.18 -17.82 13.05
N PHE A 122 -7.24 -17.67 13.85
CA PHE A 122 -7.90 -16.39 14.04
C PHE A 122 -6.95 -15.35 14.66
N VAL A 123 -6.17 -15.76 15.67
CA VAL A 123 -5.16 -14.88 16.26
C VAL A 123 -4.04 -14.55 15.28
N GLY A 124 -3.58 -15.52 14.47
CA GLY A 124 -2.65 -15.22 13.36
C GLY A 124 -3.20 -14.18 12.39
N GLY A 125 -4.52 -14.23 12.13
CA GLY A 125 -5.24 -13.20 11.37
C GLY A 125 -5.22 -11.84 12.04
N ILE A 126 -5.41 -11.79 13.37
CA ILE A 126 -5.33 -10.53 14.17
C ILE A 126 -3.93 -9.92 14.04
N VAL A 127 -2.86 -10.71 14.24
CA VAL A 127 -1.47 -10.24 14.15
C VAL A 127 -1.19 -9.56 12.82
N PHE A 128 -1.67 -10.11 11.71
CA PHE A 128 -1.42 -9.54 10.40
C PHE A 128 -2.32 -8.34 10.09
N ALA A 129 -3.65 -8.52 10.25
CA ALA A 129 -4.62 -7.50 9.85
C ALA A 129 -4.57 -6.24 10.72
N PHE A 130 -4.30 -6.37 12.02
CA PHE A 130 -4.28 -5.24 12.94
C PHE A 130 -2.86 -4.88 13.38
N SER A 131 -1.86 -5.20 12.55
CA SER A 131 -0.47 -4.82 12.79
C SER A 131 -0.28 -3.30 12.79
N PRO A 132 0.70 -2.77 13.53
CA PRO A 132 1.04 -1.35 13.50
C PRO A 132 1.33 -0.83 12.09
N TYR A 133 1.91 -1.65 11.22
CA TYR A 133 2.11 -1.34 9.80
C TYR A 133 0.78 -1.03 9.09
N HIS A 134 -0.25 -1.89 9.24
CA HIS A 134 -1.54 -1.69 8.58
C HIS A 134 -2.24 -0.43 9.12
N PHE A 135 -2.20 -0.24 10.44
CA PHE A 135 -2.76 0.96 11.07
C PHE A 135 -2.05 2.24 10.61
N ALA A 136 -0.73 2.24 10.48
CA ALA A 136 0.00 3.40 10.01
C ALA A 136 -0.41 3.80 8.58
N HIS A 137 -0.74 2.84 7.74
CA HIS A 137 -1.17 3.10 6.37
C HIS A 137 -2.67 3.45 6.23
N LEU A 138 -3.45 3.38 7.30
CA LEU A 138 -4.80 3.94 7.36
C LEU A 138 -4.79 5.46 7.09
N PHE A 139 -3.68 6.13 7.41
CA PHE A 139 -3.47 7.56 7.20
C PHE A 139 -3.19 7.90 5.73
N GLY A 140 -4.20 7.70 4.88
CA GLY A 140 -4.20 8.14 3.49
C GLY A 140 -3.55 7.19 2.48
N HIS A 141 -2.92 6.10 2.90
CA HIS A 141 -2.23 5.19 2.00
C HIS A 141 -3.10 3.97 1.62
N MET A 142 -4.23 4.17 0.95
CA MET A 142 -5.15 3.09 0.56
C MET A 142 -4.45 1.95 -0.20
N ASN A 143 -3.49 2.28 -1.06
CA ASN A 143 -2.69 1.28 -1.79
C ASN A 143 -1.93 0.36 -0.84
N LEU A 144 -1.31 0.92 0.20
CA LEU A 144 -0.53 0.16 1.18
C LEU A 144 -1.40 -0.48 2.27
N ALA A 145 -2.57 0.08 2.55
CA ALA A 145 -3.57 -0.59 3.38
C ALA A 145 -4.22 -1.78 2.67
N SER A 146 -4.09 -1.89 1.35
CA SER A 146 -4.66 -2.99 0.56
C SER A 146 -3.88 -4.30 0.69
N LEU A 147 -3.67 -4.79 1.92
CA LEU A 147 -2.91 -6.00 2.26
C LEU A 147 -3.66 -7.31 1.96
N GLN A 148 -4.94 -7.25 1.71
CA GLN A 148 -5.85 -8.39 1.69
C GLN A 148 -5.42 -9.50 0.73
N TRP A 149 -4.80 -9.17 -0.40
CA TRP A 149 -4.45 -10.16 -1.41
C TRP A 149 -3.19 -10.96 -1.08
N LEU A 150 -2.31 -10.47 -0.21
CA LEU A 150 -1.05 -11.12 0.13
C LEU A 150 -1.25 -12.52 0.73
N PRO A 151 -2.04 -12.71 1.81
CA PRO A 151 -2.22 -14.03 2.39
C PRO A 151 -2.99 -15.00 1.48
N PHE A 152 -3.91 -14.51 0.64
CA PHE A 152 -4.57 -15.36 -0.36
C PHE A 152 -3.58 -15.86 -1.42
N TYR A 153 -2.69 -14.98 -1.92
CA TYR A 153 -1.63 -15.38 -2.84
C TYR A 153 -0.72 -16.44 -2.23
N VAL A 154 -0.22 -16.20 -1.02
CA VAL A 154 0.66 -17.12 -0.32
C VAL A 154 -0.02 -18.47 -0.10
N LEU A 155 -1.30 -18.49 0.29
CA LEU A 155 -2.08 -19.72 0.42
C LEU A 155 -2.20 -20.47 -0.91
N ALA A 156 -2.49 -19.77 -2.01
CA ALA A 156 -2.59 -20.38 -3.33
C ALA A 156 -1.24 -20.95 -3.79
N LEU A 157 -0.14 -20.22 -3.56
CA LEU A 157 1.22 -20.67 -3.85
C LEU A 157 1.57 -21.95 -3.06
N LEU A 158 1.32 -21.98 -1.75
CA LEU A 158 1.57 -23.16 -0.92
C LEU A 158 0.79 -24.38 -1.42
N LYS A 159 -0.49 -24.22 -1.76
CA LYS A 159 -1.33 -25.30 -2.29
C LYS A 159 -0.89 -25.74 -3.68
N ALA A 160 -0.39 -24.84 -4.51
CA ALA A 160 0.20 -25.20 -5.79
C ALA A 160 1.42 -26.13 -5.62
N PHE A 161 2.20 -25.92 -4.54
CA PHE A 161 3.39 -26.72 -4.23
C PHE A 161 3.16 -27.85 -3.21
N GLU A 162 1.92 -28.15 -2.86
CA GLU A 162 1.61 -29.25 -1.96
C GLU A 162 2.20 -30.57 -2.51
N PRO A 163 2.93 -31.36 -1.68
CA PRO A 163 3.47 -32.65 -2.14
C PRO A 163 2.38 -33.55 -2.65
N GLY A 164 2.62 -34.25 -3.76
CA GLY A 164 1.76 -35.34 -4.18
C GLY A 164 1.68 -36.40 -3.10
N ALA A 165 0.54 -37.00 -2.90
CA ALA A 165 0.49 -38.24 -2.18
C ALA A 165 1.52 -39.17 -2.84
N VAL A 166 2.69 -39.35 -2.19
CA VAL A 166 3.68 -40.33 -2.63
C VAL A 166 2.96 -41.66 -2.51
N ARG A 167 2.60 -42.19 -3.66
CA ARG A 167 2.00 -43.55 -3.72
C ARG A 167 2.99 -44.49 -3.06
N ASN A 168 2.64 -44.95 -1.88
CA ASN A 168 3.39 -46.01 -1.25
C ASN A 168 3.20 -47.22 -2.17
N TRP A 169 4.12 -47.44 -3.11
CA TRP A 169 4.03 -48.55 -4.08
C TRP A 169 4.14 -49.91 -3.42
N ARG A 170 4.26 -49.96 -2.10
CA ARG A 170 4.03 -51.18 -1.31
C ARG A 170 2.55 -51.43 -0.99
N GLN A 171 1.65 -50.46 -1.26
CA GLN A 171 0.21 -50.71 -1.21
C GLN A 171 -0.28 -51.08 -2.61
N PRO A 172 -0.97 -52.21 -2.79
CA PRO A 172 -1.58 -52.59 -4.07
C PRO A 172 -2.52 -51.44 -4.51
N PRO A 173 -2.67 -51.21 -5.82
CA PRO A 173 -3.61 -50.21 -6.32
C PRO A 173 -4.99 -50.51 -5.74
N GLU A 174 -5.63 -49.47 -5.13
CA GLU A 174 -7.05 -49.56 -4.80
C GLU A 174 -7.79 -49.93 -6.08
N ARG A 175 -8.34 -51.14 -6.10
CA ARG A 175 -9.29 -51.56 -7.12
C ARG A 175 -10.64 -51.00 -6.69
N ASP A 176 -11.43 -50.55 -7.66
CA ASP A 176 -12.83 -50.25 -7.34
C ASP A 176 -13.49 -51.54 -6.86
N SER A 177 -14.54 -51.41 -6.07
CA SER A 177 -15.26 -52.51 -5.43
C SER A 177 -15.75 -53.60 -6.42
N ASN A 178 -15.61 -53.38 -7.73
CA ASN A 178 -16.06 -54.29 -8.81
C ASN A 178 -14.91 -54.94 -9.58
N GLY A 179 -13.65 -54.91 -9.10
CA GLY A 179 -12.53 -55.60 -9.70
C GLY A 179 -12.00 -55.04 -11.03
N GLY A 180 -12.40 -53.81 -11.37
CA GLY A 180 -12.03 -53.10 -12.61
C GLY A 180 -10.59 -52.59 -12.66
N SER A 181 -10.22 -52.03 -13.80
CA SER A 181 -8.89 -51.51 -14.12
C SER A 181 -8.39 -50.46 -13.09
N PRO A 182 -7.07 -50.38 -12.84
CA PRO A 182 -6.49 -49.40 -11.90
C PRO A 182 -6.94 -47.98 -12.24
N ILE A 183 -7.52 -47.28 -11.27
CA ILE A 183 -7.95 -45.90 -11.45
C ILE A 183 -6.74 -45.05 -11.81
N PRO A 184 -6.70 -44.37 -12.97
CA PRO A 184 -5.56 -43.54 -13.34
C PRO A 184 -5.33 -42.42 -12.32
N CYS A 185 -4.08 -42.24 -11.91
CA CYS A 185 -3.64 -41.29 -10.87
C CYS A 185 -3.77 -39.80 -11.27
N THR A 186 -4.61 -39.49 -12.26
CA THR A 186 -4.81 -38.13 -12.80
C THR A 186 -5.62 -37.21 -11.87
N ARG A 187 -6.32 -37.75 -10.85
CA ARG A 187 -7.23 -37.01 -9.99
C ARG A 187 -6.56 -35.96 -9.09
N HIS A 188 -5.26 -36.09 -8.76
CA HIS A 188 -4.56 -35.21 -7.83
C HIS A 188 -3.67 -34.15 -8.48
N VAL A 189 -3.41 -34.22 -9.78
CA VAL A 189 -2.60 -33.21 -10.49
C VAL A 189 -3.43 -31.96 -10.83
N ARG A 190 -4.68 -32.14 -11.25
CA ARG A 190 -5.59 -31.05 -11.64
C ARG A 190 -5.77 -29.96 -10.58
N PRO A 191 -6.05 -30.28 -9.28
CA PRO A 191 -6.26 -29.23 -8.28
C PRO A 191 -5.02 -28.36 -8.03
N ARG A 192 -3.80 -28.88 -8.19
CA ARG A 192 -2.56 -28.13 -8.01
C ARG A 192 -2.30 -27.13 -9.12
N LEU A 193 -2.55 -27.52 -10.36
CA LEU A 193 -2.46 -26.62 -11.49
C LEU A 193 -3.49 -25.49 -11.37
N LEU A 194 -4.71 -25.77 -10.90
CA LEU A 194 -5.71 -24.74 -10.61
C LEU A 194 -5.23 -23.77 -9.52
N TRP A 195 -4.54 -24.25 -8.49
CA TRP A 195 -3.95 -23.37 -7.49
C TRP A 195 -2.78 -22.53 -8.05
N ALA A 196 -1.99 -23.07 -8.99
CA ALA A 196 -0.97 -22.27 -9.67
C ALA A 196 -1.59 -21.20 -10.57
N VAL A 197 -2.68 -21.51 -11.28
CA VAL A 197 -3.48 -20.51 -12.02
C VAL A 197 -4.05 -19.45 -11.06
N GLY A 198 -4.65 -19.88 -9.94
CA GLY A 198 -5.16 -18.98 -8.90
C GLY A 198 -4.07 -18.07 -8.32
N ALA A 199 -2.86 -18.59 -8.08
CA ALA A 199 -1.73 -17.80 -7.63
C ALA A 199 -1.33 -16.73 -8.69
N GLY A 200 -1.27 -17.12 -9.98
CA GLY A 200 -0.99 -16.16 -11.05
C GLY A 200 -2.04 -15.05 -11.16
N ALA A 201 -3.32 -15.40 -11.01
CA ALA A 201 -4.41 -14.43 -11.01
C ALA A 201 -4.35 -13.49 -9.79
N LEU A 202 -4.06 -14.01 -8.60
CA LEU A 202 -3.87 -13.19 -7.39
C LEU A 202 -2.63 -12.31 -7.48
N LEU A 203 -1.58 -12.75 -8.16
CA LEU A 203 -0.40 -11.93 -8.43
C LEU A 203 -0.73 -10.77 -9.37
N ALA A 204 -1.53 -11.02 -10.42
CA ALA A 204 -2.03 -9.97 -11.30
C ALA A 204 -2.95 -8.99 -10.55
N LEU A 205 -3.82 -9.49 -9.67
CA LEU A 205 -4.67 -8.64 -8.83
C LEU A 205 -3.85 -7.71 -7.91
N ASN A 206 -2.71 -8.20 -7.38
CA ASN A 206 -1.77 -7.34 -6.65
C ASN A 206 -1.16 -6.26 -7.54
N ALA A 207 -0.80 -6.55 -8.79
CA ALA A 207 -0.29 -5.54 -9.72
C ALA A 207 -1.31 -4.43 -10.00
N TYR A 208 -2.59 -4.77 -10.12
CA TYR A 208 -3.69 -3.80 -10.26
C TYR A 208 -3.99 -3.04 -8.96
N THR A 209 -3.49 -3.51 -7.82
CA THR A 209 -3.62 -2.86 -6.52
C THR A 209 -2.41 -1.98 -6.21
N ASP A 210 -1.21 -2.56 -6.20
CA ASP A 210 0.04 -1.86 -5.93
C ASP A 210 1.25 -2.64 -6.45
N TRP A 211 2.10 -2.00 -7.26
CA TRP A 211 3.31 -2.58 -7.82
C TRP A 211 4.32 -3.04 -6.76
N LEU A 212 4.35 -2.36 -5.61
CA LEU A 212 5.27 -2.69 -4.53
C LEU A 212 4.96 -4.08 -3.95
N TYR A 213 3.67 -4.36 -3.72
CA TYR A 213 3.26 -5.68 -3.23
C TYR A 213 3.48 -6.78 -4.25
N LEU A 214 3.33 -6.49 -5.54
CA LEU A 214 3.74 -7.42 -6.59
C LEU A 214 5.22 -7.80 -6.42
N ILE A 215 6.11 -6.81 -6.31
CA ILE A 215 7.55 -7.04 -6.15
C ILE A 215 7.82 -7.86 -4.87
N PHE A 216 7.18 -7.54 -3.76
CA PHE A 216 7.33 -8.28 -2.50
C PHE A 216 6.89 -9.74 -2.64
N LEU A 217 5.80 -10.01 -3.33
CA LEU A 217 5.32 -11.37 -3.57
C LEU A 217 6.23 -12.14 -4.53
N VAL A 218 6.83 -11.49 -5.52
CA VAL A 218 7.85 -12.09 -6.39
C VAL A 218 9.10 -12.45 -5.57
N LEU A 219 9.58 -11.57 -4.69
CA LEU A 219 10.68 -11.85 -3.78
C LEU A 219 10.34 -13.01 -2.83
N PHE A 220 9.14 -13.01 -2.23
CA PHE A 220 8.67 -14.11 -1.39
C PHE A 220 8.62 -15.44 -2.16
N THR A 221 8.15 -15.41 -3.40
CA THR A 221 8.10 -16.60 -4.27
C THR A 221 9.49 -17.12 -4.56
N GLY A 222 10.46 -16.24 -4.81
CA GLY A 222 11.87 -16.59 -4.95
C GLY A 222 12.45 -17.24 -3.70
N LEU A 223 12.20 -16.67 -2.51
CA LEU A 223 12.61 -17.25 -1.22
C LEU A 223 11.96 -18.63 -1.00
N PHE A 224 10.67 -18.76 -1.29
CA PHE A 224 9.94 -20.02 -1.17
C PHE A 224 10.45 -21.08 -2.14
N ALA A 225 10.67 -20.75 -3.40
CA ALA A 225 11.22 -21.66 -4.41
C ALA A 225 12.65 -22.08 -4.06
N ALA A 226 13.49 -21.15 -3.64
CA ALA A 226 14.83 -21.43 -3.17
C ALA A 226 14.82 -22.42 -1.98
N TRP A 227 13.96 -22.19 -0.99
CA TRP A 227 13.80 -23.10 0.13
C TRP A 227 13.38 -24.51 -0.33
N LYS A 228 12.38 -24.61 -1.20
CA LYS A 228 11.88 -25.87 -1.73
C LYS A 228 12.93 -26.67 -2.53
N LEU A 229 13.80 -25.97 -3.23
CA LEU A 229 14.79 -26.60 -4.12
C LEU A 229 16.15 -26.84 -3.45
N LEU A 230 16.57 -25.94 -2.56
CA LEU A 230 17.89 -26.02 -1.92
C LEU A 230 17.89 -26.87 -0.64
N VAL A 231 16.77 -26.94 0.09
CA VAL A 231 16.66 -27.76 1.29
C VAL A 231 16.41 -29.23 0.89
N PRO A 232 17.32 -30.18 1.19
CA PRO A 232 17.25 -31.53 0.65
C PRO A 232 15.96 -32.30 1.00
N SER A 233 15.43 -32.12 2.20
CA SER A 233 14.19 -32.76 2.64
C SER A 233 12.97 -32.22 1.89
N GLU A 234 12.91 -30.91 1.66
CA GLU A 234 11.84 -30.24 0.90
C GLU A 234 11.92 -30.61 -0.58
N ARG A 235 13.14 -30.64 -1.15
CA ARG A 235 13.34 -31.06 -2.53
C ARG A 235 12.88 -32.48 -2.77
N ARG A 236 13.19 -33.41 -1.85
CA ARG A 236 12.75 -34.83 -1.94
C ARG A 236 11.22 -34.94 -1.90
N SER A 237 10.51 -34.04 -1.26
CA SER A 237 9.05 -34.03 -1.24
C SER A 237 8.42 -33.77 -2.62
N LEU A 238 9.15 -33.12 -3.51
CA LEU A 238 8.74 -32.86 -4.90
C LEU A 238 9.09 -33.99 -5.85
N GLY A 239 10.04 -34.89 -5.49
CA GLY A 239 10.45 -36.02 -6.30
C GLY A 239 11.96 -36.32 -6.22
N LEU A 240 12.45 -37.21 -7.09
CA LEU A 240 13.86 -37.59 -7.18
C LEU A 240 14.50 -37.10 -8.50
N GLY A 241 15.81 -36.95 -8.50
CA GLY A 241 16.60 -36.55 -9.67
C GLY A 241 16.27 -35.14 -10.14
N VAL A 242 15.99 -34.94 -11.42
CA VAL A 242 15.62 -33.64 -12.05
C VAL A 242 14.14 -33.28 -11.87
N ARG A 243 13.30 -34.22 -11.47
CA ARG A 243 11.85 -34.05 -11.34
C ARG A 243 11.44 -32.86 -10.45
N PRO A 244 12.05 -32.60 -9.26
CA PRO A 244 11.73 -31.44 -8.44
C PRO A 244 11.89 -30.12 -9.17
N TRP A 245 12.93 -29.99 -9.97
CA TRP A 245 13.22 -28.77 -10.74
C TRP A 245 12.18 -28.55 -11.84
N VAL A 246 11.83 -29.63 -12.57
CA VAL A 246 10.82 -29.58 -13.62
C VAL A 246 9.44 -29.25 -13.03
N GLU A 247 9.04 -29.90 -11.94
CA GLU A 247 7.75 -29.65 -11.30
C GLU A 247 7.66 -28.22 -10.73
N ALA A 248 8.70 -27.75 -10.06
CA ALA A 248 8.75 -26.37 -9.54
C ALA A 248 8.75 -25.37 -10.70
N GLY A 249 9.58 -25.60 -11.71
CA GLY A 249 9.64 -24.74 -12.90
C GLY A 249 8.31 -24.66 -13.63
N THR A 250 7.63 -25.79 -13.85
CA THR A 250 6.30 -25.81 -14.49
C THR A 250 5.26 -25.00 -13.70
N ARG A 251 5.22 -25.17 -12.37
CA ARG A 251 4.25 -24.43 -11.52
C ARG A 251 4.54 -22.94 -11.52
N LEU A 252 5.80 -22.55 -11.39
CA LEU A 252 6.21 -21.14 -11.48
C LEU A 252 5.95 -20.56 -12.86
N ALA A 253 6.19 -21.33 -13.93
CA ALA A 253 5.86 -20.91 -15.29
C ALA A 253 4.35 -20.65 -15.47
N ILE A 254 3.49 -21.53 -14.93
CA ILE A 254 2.03 -21.31 -14.96
C ILE A 254 1.67 -20.02 -14.20
N VAL A 255 2.21 -19.82 -12.97
CA VAL A 255 1.99 -18.57 -12.20
C VAL A 255 2.42 -17.37 -13.03
N GLY A 256 3.62 -17.41 -13.63
CA GLY A 256 4.16 -16.32 -14.44
C GLY A 256 3.36 -16.04 -15.72
N VAL A 257 2.98 -17.09 -16.46
CA VAL A 257 2.19 -16.93 -17.70
C VAL A 257 0.80 -16.36 -17.38
N VAL A 258 0.11 -16.88 -16.37
CA VAL A 258 -1.21 -16.35 -15.98
C VAL A 258 -1.09 -14.91 -15.50
N PHE A 259 -0.07 -14.60 -14.70
CA PHE A 259 0.23 -13.24 -14.30
C PHE A 259 0.43 -12.33 -15.51
N LEU A 260 1.32 -12.69 -16.43
CA LEU A 260 1.63 -11.86 -17.60
C LEU A 260 0.42 -11.67 -18.51
N VAL A 261 -0.37 -12.72 -18.76
CA VAL A 261 -1.58 -12.61 -19.59
C VAL A 261 -2.59 -11.65 -18.95
N LEU A 262 -2.86 -11.80 -17.64
CA LEU A 262 -3.87 -10.99 -16.96
C LEU A 262 -3.39 -9.56 -16.69
N SER A 263 -2.10 -9.34 -16.45
CA SER A 263 -1.55 -8.01 -16.19
C SER A 263 -0.99 -7.31 -17.43
N ALA A 264 -0.98 -7.96 -18.60
CA ALA A 264 -0.43 -7.39 -19.85
C ALA A 264 -0.89 -5.95 -20.14
N PRO A 265 -2.19 -5.59 -19.96
CA PRO A 265 -2.68 -4.24 -20.23
C PRO A 265 -2.03 -3.14 -19.38
N ILE A 266 -1.48 -3.49 -18.22
CA ILE A 266 -0.79 -2.54 -17.34
C ILE A 266 0.72 -2.79 -17.31
N PHE A 267 1.17 -4.05 -17.41
CA PHE A 267 2.56 -4.44 -17.26
C PHE A 267 3.44 -3.82 -18.37
N PHE A 268 3.08 -4.02 -19.64
CA PHE A 268 3.88 -3.52 -20.74
C PHE A 268 3.87 -1.98 -20.85
N PRO A 269 2.73 -1.28 -20.69
CA PRO A 269 2.76 0.18 -20.65
C PRO A 269 3.56 0.73 -19.46
N THR A 270 3.48 0.11 -18.27
CA THR A 270 4.31 0.53 -17.12
C THR A 270 5.80 0.34 -17.41
N LEU A 271 6.18 -0.75 -18.08
CA LEU A 271 7.58 -0.98 -18.47
C LEU A 271 8.05 0.05 -19.51
N ALA A 272 7.21 0.39 -20.48
CA ALA A 272 7.48 1.45 -21.45
C ALA A 272 7.61 2.82 -20.77
N GLU A 273 6.76 3.11 -19.77
CA GLU A 273 6.85 4.33 -18.98
C GLU A 273 8.13 4.37 -18.12
N ALA A 274 8.55 3.22 -17.57
CA ALA A 274 9.80 3.09 -16.80
C ALA A 274 11.04 3.42 -17.62
N SER A 275 11.02 3.13 -18.93
CA SER A 275 12.16 3.42 -19.83
C SER A 275 12.43 4.92 -20.00
N LYS A 276 11.46 5.80 -19.66
CA LYS A 276 11.63 7.26 -19.67
C LYS A 276 12.53 7.78 -18.54
N GLY A 277 12.85 6.95 -17.53
CA GLY A 277 13.87 7.21 -16.50
C GLY A 277 13.44 8.08 -15.32
N TYR A 278 12.33 8.82 -15.39
CA TYR A 278 11.92 9.74 -14.30
C TYR A 278 11.44 9.04 -13.01
N ALA A 279 11.17 7.73 -13.07
CA ALA A 279 10.71 6.96 -11.91
C ALA A 279 11.83 6.44 -11.00
N GLN A 280 13.09 6.54 -11.42
CA GLN A 280 14.25 6.08 -10.65
C GLN A 280 14.40 6.90 -9.37
N GLN A 281 14.78 6.22 -8.27
CA GLN A 281 14.92 6.86 -6.98
C GLN A 281 16.40 7.07 -6.64
N PRO A 282 16.78 8.25 -6.12
CA PRO A 282 18.15 8.48 -5.67
C PRO A 282 18.47 7.58 -4.46
N PRO A 283 19.73 7.09 -4.35
CA PRO A 283 20.15 6.19 -3.27
C PRO A 283 19.88 6.73 -1.86
N PHE A 284 19.94 8.05 -1.70
CA PHE A 284 19.67 8.73 -0.44
C PHE A 284 18.21 8.52 0.03
N GLU A 285 17.23 8.60 -0.87
CA GLU A 285 15.82 8.36 -0.51
C GLU A 285 15.59 6.93 -0.03
N VAL A 286 16.26 5.96 -0.67
CA VAL A 286 16.16 4.56 -0.25
C VAL A 286 16.70 4.35 1.17
N LEU A 287 17.76 5.04 1.55
CA LEU A 287 18.28 5.04 2.93
C LEU A 287 17.29 5.65 3.92
N VAL A 288 16.72 6.81 3.57
CA VAL A 288 15.72 7.52 4.41
C VAL A 288 14.53 6.63 4.72
N TYR A 289 14.06 5.84 3.75
CA TYR A 289 12.90 4.98 3.88
C TYR A 289 13.25 3.52 4.20
N SER A 290 14.43 3.25 4.75
CA SER A 290 14.84 1.95 5.27
C SER A 290 14.49 1.82 6.76
N SER A 291 14.23 0.59 7.23
CA SER A 291 14.01 0.32 8.65
C SER A 291 15.30 0.53 9.46
N ASP A 292 15.16 1.12 10.64
CA ASP A 292 16.23 1.10 11.66
C ASP A 292 16.19 -0.25 12.41
N LEU A 293 17.34 -0.72 12.87
CA LEU A 293 17.42 -1.98 13.63
C LEU A 293 16.55 -1.97 14.89
N THR A 294 16.37 -0.80 15.51
CA THR A 294 15.52 -0.62 16.70
C THR A 294 14.03 -0.57 16.40
N SER A 295 13.64 -0.32 15.15
CA SER A 295 12.22 -0.14 14.77
C SER A 295 11.35 -1.36 15.07
N ALA A 296 11.91 -2.58 15.05
CA ALA A 296 11.21 -3.82 15.40
C ALA A 296 10.66 -3.81 16.84
N VAL A 297 11.36 -3.15 17.75
CA VAL A 297 11.06 -3.10 19.18
C VAL A 297 10.68 -1.71 19.68
N THR A 298 10.62 -0.71 18.81
CA THR A 298 10.14 0.62 19.13
C THR A 298 8.61 0.65 19.02
N PRO A 299 7.86 0.83 20.14
CA PRO A 299 6.40 0.84 20.10
C PRO A 299 5.85 1.93 19.18
N SER A 300 4.60 1.71 18.72
CA SER A 300 3.95 2.64 17.80
C SER A 300 3.71 4.02 18.42
N GLU A 301 4.09 5.09 17.74
CA GLU A 301 3.73 6.46 18.10
C GLU A 301 2.23 6.75 17.97
N LEU A 302 1.46 5.85 17.36
CA LEU A 302 0.00 5.95 17.25
C LEU A 302 -0.72 5.38 18.48
N HIS A 303 0.00 4.74 19.42
CA HIS A 303 -0.62 4.09 20.56
C HIS A 303 -1.23 5.10 21.54
N PRO A 304 -2.49 4.89 22.02
CA PRO A 304 -3.19 5.87 22.83
C PRO A 304 -2.53 6.20 24.18
N MET A 305 -1.77 5.26 24.77
CA MET A 305 -1.18 5.46 26.10
C MET A 305 0.26 5.99 26.06
N TRP A 306 1.11 5.44 25.20
CA TRP A 306 2.53 5.81 25.16
C TRP A 306 2.98 6.48 23.87
N GLY A 307 2.08 6.61 22.87
CA GLY A 307 2.42 7.13 21.55
C GLY A 307 3.01 8.53 21.58
N ALA A 308 2.50 9.43 22.44
CA ALA A 308 3.03 10.79 22.58
C ALA A 308 4.49 10.79 23.08
N ALA A 309 4.80 9.98 24.09
CA ALA A 309 6.17 9.87 24.64
C ALA A 309 7.13 9.24 23.60
N ILE A 310 6.66 8.22 22.87
CA ILE A 310 7.47 7.61 21.79
C ILE A 310 7.71 8.63 20.66
N LYS A 311 6.70 9.38 20.26
CA LYS A 311 6.84 10.41 19.23
C LYS A 311 7.85 11.49 19.67
N GLU A 312 7.74 11.99 20.89
CA GLU A 312 8.69 12.94 21.46
C GLU A 312 10.12 12.39 21.49
N GLN A 313 10.29 11.14 21.92
CA GLN A 313 11.59 10.47 21.92
C GLN A 313 12.15 10.36 20.49
N VAL A 314 11.35 9.93 19.52
CA VAL A 314 11.77 9.78 18.12
C VAL A 314 12.11 11.14 17.50
N ASP A 315 11.34 12.18 17.79
CA ASP A 315 11.56 13.51 17.26
C ASP A 315 12.82 14.19 17.89
N ASN A 316 13.13 13.90 19.17
CA ASN A 316 14.24 14.51 19.92
C ASN A 316 15.56 13.77 19.81
N THR A 317 15.57 12.46 19.65
CA THR A 317 16.82 11.68 19.61
C THR A 317 17.60 11.88 18.32
N GLY A 318 17.12 12.76 17.41
CA GLY A 318 17.71 13.02 16.10
C GLY A 318 18.92 12.12 15.83
N PRO A 319 19.14 11.64 14.83
CA PRO A 319 18.65 11.63 13.48
C PRO A 319 18.19 10.24 13.08
N PHE A 320 16.98 9.86 13.38
CA PHE A 320 16.27 9.17 12.33
C PHE A 320 16.38 10.13 11.16
N LEU A 321 16.97 9.71 10.07
CA LEU A 321 16.91 10.48 8.84
C LEU A 321 15.49 11.05 8.77
N PRO A 322 15.26 12.33 8.48
CA PRO A 322 14.03 13.01 8.83
C PRO A 322 12.84 12.48 8.04
N ILE A 323 12.43 11.26 8.36
CA ILE A 323 11.16 10.72 7.87
C ILE A 323 10.09 11.44 8.69
N LYS A 324 9.63 12.57 8.17
CA LYS A 324 8.56 13.34 8.79
C LYS A 324 7.20 12.63 8.73
N ASN A 325 7.08 11.59 7.89
CA ASN A 325 5.83 10.84 7.74
C ASN A 325 5.73 9.72 8.78
N PRO A 326 4.83 9.82 9.78
CA PRO A 326 4.63 8.78 10.81
C PRO A 326 4.36 7.40 10.24
N SER A 327 3.64 7.31 9.12
CA SER A 327 3.25 6.03 8.51
C SER A 327 4.44 5.18 8.05
N GLU A 328 5.58 5.78 7.77
CA GLU A 328 6.79 5.06 7.35
C GLU A 328 7.72 4.72 8.52
N ARG A 329 7.47 5.25 9.73
CA ARG A 329 8.26 5.00 10.96
C ARG A 329 7.66 3.91 11.84
N VAL A 330 6.37 3.62 11.70
CA VAL A 330 5.64 2.66 12.54
C VAL A 330 5.88 1.24 12.04
N LEU A 331 6.97 0.63 12.49
CA LEU A 331 7.43 -0.70 12.07
C LEU A 331 7.53 -1.69 13.24
N PHE A 332 6.88 -1.39 14.36
CA PHE A 332 6.84 -2.21 15.56
C PHE A 332 6.25 -3.59 15.28
N LEU A 333 6.98 -4.64 15.66
CA LEU A 333 6.55 -6.03 15.45
C LEU A 333 5.71 -6.61 16.59
N GLY A 334 5.68 -5.96 17.77
CA GLY A 334 5.01 -6.41 18.97
C GLY A 334 5.88 -7.31 19.85
N PHE A 335 6.03 -6.98 21.13
CA PHE A 335 6.80 -7.80 22.07
C PHE A 335 6.15 -9.18 22.28
N SER A 336 4.84 -9.22 22.47
CA SER A 336 4.08 -10.47 22.60
C SER A 336 4.13 -11.32 21.34
N VAL A 337 4.08 -10.70 20.17
CA VAL A 337 4.20 -11.38 18.86
C VAL A 337 5.59 -12.00 18.71
N LEU A 338 6.65 -11.25 19.01
CA LEU A 338 8.03 -11.76 18.94
C LEU A 338 8.26 -12.91 19.93
N ALA A 339 7.77 -12.78 21.17
CA ALA A 339 7.87 -13.83 22.18
C ALA A 339 7.12 -15.11 21.77
N LEU A 340 5.89 -14.98 21.25
CA LEU A 340 5.10 -16.10 20.75
C LEU A 340 5.72 -16.72 19.49
N ALA A 341 6.23 -15.92 18.57
CA ALA A 341 6.91 -16.43 17.39
C ALA A 341 8.17 -17.22 17.77
N ALA A 342 8.97 -16.73 18.71
CA ALA A 342 10.12 -17.46 19.27
C ALA A 342 9.70 -18.77 19.94
N LEU A 343 8.60 -18.76 20.72
CA LEU A 343 8.04 -19.98 21.30
C LEU A 343 7.55 -20.97 20.24
N GLY A 344 6.89 -20.47 19.18
CA GLY A 344 6.43 -21.27 18.05
C GLY A 344 7.60 -21.93 17.31
N LEU A 345 8.66 -21.16 17.08
CA LEU A 345 9.91 -21.66 16.50
C LEU A 345 10.56 -22.72 17.42
N TRP A 346 10.70 -22.44 18.70
CA TRP A 346 11.32 -23.38 19.65
C TRP A 346 10.57 -24.70 19.73
N ARG A 347 9.24 -24.67 19.90
CA ARG A 347 8.42 -25.88 19.97
C ARG A 347 8.29 -26.61 18.63
N GLY A 348 8.29 -25.87 17.53
CA GLY A 348 8.16 -26.39 16.18
C GLY A 348 9.48 -26.59 15.44
N TRP A 349 10.64 -26.45 16.08
CA TRP A 349 11.96 -26.46 15.44
C TRP A 349 12.21 -27.66 14.53
N ARG A 350 11.65 -28.82 14.86
CA ARG A 350 11.76 -30.03 14.03
C ARG A 350 10.92 -29.99 12.75
N SER A 351 9.95 -29.08 12.66
CA SER A 351 9.10 -28.90 11.48
C SER A 351 9.78 -28.01 10.46
N MET A 352 9.93 -28.51 9.23
CA MET A 352 10.48 -27.72 8.12
C MET A 352 9.59 -26.53 7.76
N GLN A 353 8.27 -26.67 7.94
CA GLN A 353 7.34 -25.56 7.74
C GLN A 353 7.64 -24.41 8.72
N VAL A 354 7.80 -24.71 10.02
CA VAL A 354 8.11 -23.69 11.03
C VAL A 354 9.46 -23.02 10.74
N ARG A 355 10.47 -23.80 10.36
CA ARG A 355 11.79 -23.26 9.97
C ARG A 355 11.70 -22.33 8.76
N PHE A 356 10.89 -22.71 7.76
CA PHE A 356 10.67 -21.84 6.59
C PHE A 356 10.07 -20.49 7.00
N TRP A 357 9.04 -20.49 7.86
CA TRP A 357 8.41 -19.25 8.28
C TRP A 357 9.32 -18.38 9.15
N ALA A 358 10.17 -18.99 9.99
CA ALA A 358 11.19 -18.25 10.73
C ALA A 358 12.26 -17.66 9.80
N PHE A 359 12.72 -18.43 8.79
CA PHE A 359 13.61 -17.94 7.76
C PHE A 359 12.99 -16.79 6.95
N ALA A 360 11.73 -16.94 6.53
CA ALA A 360 11.00 -15.91 5.79
C ALA A 360 10.85 -14.62 6.61
N ALA A 361 10.50 -14.72 7.90
CA ALA A 361 10.43 -13.56 8.79
C ALA A 361 11.79 -12.86 8.91
N LEU A 362 12.86 -13.60 9.14
CA LEU A 362 14.21 -13.03 9.28
C LEU A 362 14.68 -12.43 7.94
N ALA A 363 14.50 -13.14 6.83
CA ALA A 363 14.96 -12.67 5.52
C ALA A 363 14.25 -11.38 5.09
N THR A 364 12.92 -11.32 5.25
CA THR A 364 12.15 -10.12 4.91
C THR A 364 12.42 -8.96 5.86
N TRP A 365 12.67 -9.24 7.16
CA TRP A 365 13.14 -8.25 8.11
C TRP A 365 14.50 -7.67 7.71
N VAL A 366 15.50 -8.52 7.42
CA VAL A 366 16.82 -8.07 7.00
C VAL A 366 16.74 -7.25 5.71
N LEU A 367 15.90 -7.64 4.75
CA LEU A 367 15.68 -6.86 3.54
C LEU A 367 15.01 -5.51 3.82
N SER A 368 14.15 -5.41 4.83
CA SER A 368 13.50 -4.14 5.21
C SER A 368 14.48 -3.11 5.78
N LEU A 369 15.61 -3.57 6.33
CA LEU A 369 16.68 -2.68 6.81
C LEU A 369 17.39 -1.90 5.68
N GLY A 370 17.09 -2.22 4.42
CA GLY A 370 17.58 -1.50 3.26
C GLY A 370 19.03 -1.81 2.89
N PRO A 371 19.70 -0.91 2.12
CA PRO A 371 21.02 -1.19 1.58
C PRO A 371 22.16 -1.10 2.62
N MET A 372 21.98 -0.34 3.69
CA MET A 372 22.96 -0.13 4.76
C MET A 372 22.28 -0.28 6.11
N LEU A 373 22.95 -0.92 7.07
CA LEU A 373 22.47 -1.05 8.43
C LEU A 373 22.33 0.33 9.08
N GLN A 374 21.16 0.58 9.68
CA GLN A 374 20.88 1.77 10.48
C GLN A 374 20.65 1.36 11.94
N TYR A 375 21.22 2.12 12.86
CA TYR A 375 21.00 1.96 14.30
C TYR A 375 20.90 3.33 14.95
N LEU A 376 19.76 3.60 15.58
CA LEU A 376 19.40 4.92 16.14
C LEU A 376 19.65 6.07 15.13
N GLY A 377 19.22 5.87 13.89
CA GLY A 377 19.35 6.82 12.80
C GLY A 377 20.76 7.02 12.22
N LYS A 378 21.74 6.27 12.69
CA LYS A 378 23.11 6.36 12.21
C LYS A 378 23.44 5.20 11.28
N THR A 379 24.06 5.51 10.14
CA THR A 379 24.59 4.53 9.19
C THR A 379 26.09 4.28 9.37
N LYS A 380 26.79 5.20 10.07
CA LYS A 380 28.21 5.07 10.45
C LYS A 380 28.32 4.76 11.92
N PHE A 381 29.00 3.67 12.26
CA PHE A 381 29.24 3.27 13.64
C PHE A 381 30.51 3.93 14.15
N THR A 382 30.38 4.82 15.12
CA THR A 382 31.46 5.67 15.66
C THR A 382 32.68 4.91 16.18
N LEU A 383 32.53 3.62 16.54
CA LEU A 383 33.65 2.80 17.04
C LEU A 383 34.65 2.40 15.93
N PHE A 384 34.24 2.37 14.65
CA PHE A 384 35.04 1.88 13.55
C PHE A 384 34.90 2.69 12.25
N GLU A 385 34.13 3.75 12.21
CA GLU A 385 33.74 4.52 10.99
C GLU A 385 33.25 3.65 9.82
N VAL A 386 32.80 2.43 10.11
CA VAL A 386 32.43 1.43 9.12
C VAL A 386 30.94 1.50 8.83
N THR A 387 30.58 1.53 7.55
CA THR A 387 29.20 1.26 7.08
C THR A 387 29.04 -0.23 6.82
N VAL A 388 27.93 -0.82 7.28
CA VAL A 388 27.64 -2.24 7.08
C VAL A 388 26.65 -2.41 5.92
N PRO A 389 27.09 -2.89 4.75
CA PRO A 389 26.21 -3.15 3.62
C PRO A 389 25.33 -4.37 3.91
N LEU A 390 24.07 -4.30 3.46
CA LEU A 390 23.07 -5.35 3.64
C LEU A 390 22.65 -5.95 2.29
N PRO A 391 22.05 -7.16 2.28
CA PRO A 391 21.67 -7.87 1.06
C PRO A 391 20.76 -7.07 0.11
N TYR A 392 19.95 -6.14 0.63
CA TYR A 392 19.13 -5.25 -0.18
C TYR A 392 19.94 -4.43 -1.20
N LEU A 393 21.21 -4.11 -0.91
CA LEU A 393 22.09 -3.40 -1.84
C LEU A 393 22.25 -4.13 -3.18
N LEU A 394 22.23 -5.48 -3.16
CA LEU A 394 22.28 -6.29 -4.38
C LEU A 394 20.97 -6.18 -5.17
N LEU A 395 19.85 -6.16 -4.47
CA LEU A 395 18.51 -6.00 -5.08
C LEU A 395 18.38 -4.61 -5.70
N TYR A 396 18.85 -3.56 -5.02
CA TYR A 396 18.78 -2.18 -5.50
C TYR A 396 19.52 -1.98 -6.84
N LYS A 397 20.53 -2.78 -7.13
CA LYS A 397 21.26 -2.73 -8.42
C LYS A 397 20.46 -3.33 -9.59
N LEU A 398 19.36 -4.04 -9.32
CA LEU A 398 18.51 -4.60 -10.38
C LEU A 398 17.57 -3.53 -10.93
N PRO A 399 17.44 -3.37 -12.27
CA PRO A 399 16.76 -2.23 -12.90
C PRO A 399 15.34 -1.96 -12.39
N LEU A 400 14.52 -3.00 -12.20
CA LEU A 400 13.14 -2.86 -11.72
C LEU A 400 13.06 -2.59 -10.21
N LEU A 401 14.05 -3.01 -9.44
CA LEU A 401 14.06 -2.84 -7.98
C LEU A 401 14.63 -1.48 -7.56
N SER A 402 15.39 -0.81 -8.43
CA SER A 402 15.86 0.57 -8.22
C SER A 402 14.73 1.61 -8.18
N ILE A 403 13.53 1.26 -8.65
CA ILE A 403 12.32 2.09 -8.55
C ILE A 403 11.74 2.05 -7.12
N MET A 404 12.07 1.02 -6.33
CA MET A 404 11.59 0.88 -4.95
C MET A 404 12.28 1.88 -4.02
N ARG A 405 11.53 2.87 -3.53
CA ARG A 405 12.00 3.89 -2.59
C ARG A 405 12.05 3.42 -1.14
N THR A 406 11.18 2.48 -0.74
CA THR A 406 10.82 2.21 0.65
C THR A 406 11.03 0.75 1.04
N PRO A 407 12.29 0.32 1.36
CA PRO A 407 12.58 -1.04 1.82
C PRO A 407 11.82 -1.42 3.10
N SER A 408 11.60 -0.46 4.02
CA SER A 408 10.88 -0.65 5.29
C SER A 408 9.51 -1.33 5.12
N ARG A 409 8.85 -1.12 3.99
CA ARG A 409 7.54 -1.72 3.69
C ARG A 409 7.57 -3.25 3.53
N LEU A 410 8.76 -3.87 3.34
CA LEU A 410 8.93 -5.33 3.39
C LEU A 410 8.55 -5.93 4.75
N THR A 411 8.48 -5.13 5.80
CA THR A 411 7.98 -5.51 7.14
C THR A 411 6.58 -6.13 7.08
N VAL A 412 5.76 -5.83 6.07
CA VAL A 412 4.46 -6.50 5.87
C VAL A 412 4.58 -8.01 5.71
N LEU A 413 5.60 -8.48 4.96
CA LEU A 413 5.88 -9.92 4.81
C LEU A 413 6.44 -10.52 6.10
N THR A 414 7.21 -9.74 6.85
CA THR A 414 7.68 -10.13 8.18
C THR A 414 6.49 -10.36 9.11
N MET A 415 5.52 -9.43 9.15
CA MET A 415 4.29 -9.57 9.94
C MET A 415 3.44 -10.77 9.50
N LEU A 416 3.34 -11.05 8.20
CA LEU A 416 2.67 -12.24 7.69
C LEU A 416 3.33 -13.52 8.23
N ALA A 417 4.66 -13.61 8.16
CA ALA A 417 5.41 -14.76 8.63
C ALA A 417 5.34 -14.92 10.16
N LEU A 418 5.44 -13.81 10.92
CA LEU A 418 5.26 -13.82 12.37
C LEU A 418 3.86 -14.26 12.78
N GLY A 419 2.82 -13.82 12.08
CA GLY A 419 1.43 -14.26 12.34
C GLY A 419 1.26 -15.77 12.16
N VAL A 420 1.95 -16.40 11.18
CA VAL A 420 1.98 -17.86 11.03
C VAL A 420 2.70 -18.51 12.22
N LEU A 421 3.85 -17.99 12.64
CA LEU A 421 4.59 -18.53 13.78
C LEU A 421 3.80 -18.43 15.09
N VAL A 422 3.10 -17.31 15.32
CA VAL A 422 2.17 -17.14 16.45
C VAL A 422 1.05 -18.18 16.41
N ALA A 423 0.48 -18.44 15.22
CA ALA A 423 -0.54 -19.48 15.06
C ALA A 423 0.00 -20.87 15.39
N PHE A 424 1.24 -21.22 15.02
CA PHE A 424 1.88 -22.45 15.44
C PHE A 424 2.11 -22.51 16.95
N ALA A 425 2.55 -21.41 17.58
CA ALA A 425 2.73 -21.35 19.03
C ALA A 425 1.42 -21.63 19.76
N LEU A 426 0.36 -20.91 19.42
CA LEU A 426 -0.94 -21.04 20.07
C LEU A 426 -1.58 -22.42 19.79
N ALA A 427 -1.45 -22.96 18.61
CA ALA A 427 -1.91 -24.33 18.31
C ALA A 427 -1.21 -25.37 19.18
N ALA A 428 0.09 -25.18 19.47
CA ALA A 428 0.85 -26.05 20.35
C ALA A 428 0.50 -25.87 21.83
N LEU A 429 0.15 -24.65 22.27
CA LEU A 429 -0.24 -24.34 23.66
C LEU A 429 -1.66 -24.81 23.99
N LEU A 430 -2.61 -24.58 23.08
CA LEU A 430 -4.03 -24.87 23.29
C LEU A 430 -4.36 -26.34 23.05
N GLY A 431 -3.62 -27.01 22.14
CA GLY A 431 -3.88 -28.39 21.74
C GLY A 431 -5.08 -28.51 20.79
N ARG A 432 -5.25 -29.69 20.15
CA ARG A 432 -6.23 -29.90 19.08
C ARG A 432 -7.70 -29.76 19.50
N ARG A 433 -8.03 -29.92 20.79
CA ARG A 433 -9.41 -30.00 21.29
C ARG A 433 -9.95 -28.73 21.93
N TYR A 434 -9.28 -27.57 21.75
CA TYR A 434 -9.63 -26.32 22.45
C TYR A 434 -11.08 -25.87 22.27
N LEU A 435 -11.71 -26.13 21.12
CA LEU A 435 -13.08 -25.72 20.82
C LEU A 435 -14.06 -26.90 20.62
N GLU A 436 -13.66 -28.13 20.96
CA GLU A 436 -14.57 -29.27 20.89
C GLU A 436 -15.66 -29.18 21.97
N ARG A 437 -16.90 -29.57 21.62
CA ARG A 437 -18.01 -29.61 22.57
C ARG A 437 -17.68 -30.55 23.73
N GLY A 438 -17.82 -30.07 24.97
CA GLY A 438 -17.53 -30.84 26.21
C GLY A 438 -16.15 -30.61 26.81
N HIS A 439 -15.32 -29.73 26.28
CA HIS A 439 -14.05 -29.37 26.91
C HIS A 439 -14.29 -28.43 28.11
N VAL A 440 -13.74 -28.78 29.26
CA VAL A 440 -13.74 -27.94 30.46
C VAL A 440 -12.85 -26.72 30.17
N PHE A 441 -13.42 -25.51 30.32
CA PHE A 441 -12.70 -24.25 30.21
C PHE A 441 -11.74 -24.11 31.39
N THR A 442 -10.45 -24.38 31.19
CA THR A 442 -9.43 -24.28 32.21
C THR A 442 -8.81 -22.89 32.25
N LEU A 443 -8.27 -22.48 33.42
CA LEU A 443 -7.53 -21.22 33.55
C LEU A 443 -6.41 -21.11 32.52
N ARG A 444 -5.72 -22.22 32.23
CA ARG A 444 -4.71 -22.28 31.18
C ARG A 444 -5.28 -21.90 29.80
N ASN A 445 -6.47 -22.41 29.46
CA ASN A 445 -7.12 -22.12 28.16
C ASN A 445 -7.59 -20.66 28.10
N ALA A 446 -8.01 -20.06 29.22
CA ALA A 446 -8.33 -18.65 29.32
C ALA A 446 -7.10 -17.77 29.05
N VAL A 447 -5.96 -18.09 29.70
CA VAL A 447 -4.70 -17.33 29.50
C VAL A 447 -4.22 -17.41 28.06
N TRP A 448 -4.04 -18.61 27.52
CA TRP A 448 -3.49 -18.76 26.18
C TRP A 448 -4.49 -18.39 25.08
N GLY A 449 -5.76 -18.57 25.32
CA GLY A 449 -6.81 -18.36 24.32
C GLY A 449 -7.42 -16.96 24.30
N LEU A 450 -7.39 -16.22 25.41
CA LEU A 450 -8.02 -14.90 25.53
C LEU A 450 -7.03 -13.81 25.94
N LEU A 451 -6.25 -14.04 26.99
CA LEU A 451 -5.36 -13.01 27.53
C LEU A 451 -4.23 -12.67 26.55
N LEU A 452 -3.58 -13.68 25.94
CA LEU A 452 -2.50 -13.40 24.98
C LEU A 452 -3.00 -12.64 23.73
N PRO A 453 -4.09 -13.04 23.08
CA PRO A 453 -4.65 -12.23 21.99
C PRO A 453 -5.03 -10.81 22.42
N ALA A 454 -5.56 -10.65 23.66
CA ALA A 454 -5.87 -9.33 24.20
C ALA A 454 -4.62 -8.47 24.40
N ILE A 455 -3.51 -9.06 24.86
CA ILE A 455 -2.21 -8.36 24.97
C ILE A 455 -1.71 -7.93 23.57
N ILE A 456 -1.80 -8.81 22.56
CA ILE A 456 -1.42 -8.46 21.18
C ILE A 456 -2.26 -7.27 20.67
N VAL A 457 -3.57 -7.32 20.85
CA VAL A 457 -4.47 -6.24 20.46
C VAL A 457 -4.12 -4.95 21.22
N PHE A 458 -3.85 -5.05 22.52
CA PHE A 458 -3.46 -3.90 23.33
C PHE A 458 -2.14 -3.27 22.85
N GLU A 459 -1.10 -4.06 22.56
CA GLU A 459 0.18 -3.56 22.02
C GLU A 459 0.02 -2.86 20.66
N PHE A 460 -1.00 -3.24 19.90
CA PHE A 460 -1.25 -2.74 18.54
C PHE A 460 -2.31 -1.64 18.48
N LEU A 461 -2.90 -1.24 19.61
CA LEU A 461 -3.87 -0.13 19.61
C LEU A 461 -3.30 1.11 18.92
N ALA A 462 -4.14 1.76 18.16
CA ALA A 462 -3.81 3.00 17.47
C ALA A 462 -4.98 3.99 17.54
N THR A 463 -4.67 5.27 17.57
CA THR A 463 -5.66 6.36 17.50
C THR A 463 -5.66 6.97 16.12
N PHE A 464 -6.87 7.25 15.61
CA PHE A 464 -7.07 7.78 14.27
C PHE A 464 -7.83 9.11 14.34
N PRO A 465 -7.15 10.26 14.24
CA PRO A 465 -7.85 11.49 13.95
C PRO A 465 -8.51 11.38 12.57
N THR A 466 -9.74 11.85 12.47
CA THR A 466 -10.46 11.94 11.21
C THR A 466 -10.65 13.39 10.83
N VAL A 467 -10.72 13.67 9.54
CA VAL A 467 -10.88 15.02 8.99
C VAL A 467 -12.05 15.05 8.01
N PRO A 468 -12.90 16.11 8.09
CA PRO A 468 -13.93 16.32 7.09
C PRO A 468 -13.30 16.80 5.78
N PRO A 469 -13.95 16.57 4.65
CA PRO A 469 -13.54 17.16 3.39
C PRO A 469 -13.69 18.69 3.43
N GLY A 470 -12.64 19.41 3.07
CA GLY A 470 -12.65 20.87 2.96
C GLY A 470 -13.43 21.40 1.74
N TRP A 471 -14.46 20.70 1.25
CA TRP A 471 -15.10 20.92 -0.06
C TRP A 471 -16.19 22.00 -0.10
N ASN A 472 -16.21 22.92 0.85
CA ASN A 472 -17.30 23.90 0.96
C ASN A 472 -17.05 25.22 0.22
N VAL A 473 -16.03 25.34 -0.64
CA VAL A 473 -15.79 26.56 -1.40
C VAL A 473 -16.83 26.67 -2.52
N PRO A 474 -17.76 27.65 -2.47
CA PRO A 474 -18.93 27.70 -3.37
C PRO A 474 -18.58 27.80 -4.84
N ILE A 475 -17.43 28.41 -5.17
CA ILE A 475 -16.98 28.63 -6.54
C ILE A 475 -16.87 27.33 -7.35
N TYR A 476 -16.49 26.19 -6.71
CA TYR A 476 -16.34 24.93 -7.44
C TYR A 476 -17.68 24.38 -7.95
N ARG A 477 -18.78 24.64 -7.21
CA ARG A 477 -20.14 24.28 -7.67
C ARG A 477 -20.61 25.20 -8.81
N GLN A 478 -20.25 26.47 -8.76
CA GLN A 478 -20.51 27.40 -9.86
C GLN A 478 -19.75 26.96 -11.13
N ILE A 479 -18.46 26.70 -11.01
CA ILE A 479 -17.61 26.21 -12.11
C ILE A 479 -18.14 24.88 -12.69
N ALA A 480 -18.67 24.00 -11.85
CA ALA A 480 -19.28 22.72 -12.27
C ALA A 480 -20.47 22.93 -13.20
N SER A 481 -21.28 23.97 -12.96
CA SER A 481 -22.48 24.28 -13.76
C SER A 481 -22.16 25.00 -15.08
N GLU A 482 -20.92 25.47 -15.26
CA GLU A 482 -20.56 26.21 -16.47
C GLU A 482 -20.31 25.27 -17.66
N PRO A 483 -20.94 25.56 -18.83
CA PRO A 483 -20.74 24.78 -20.02
C PRO A 483 -19.33 24.97 -20.62
N GLY A 484 -18.91 24.00 -21.43
CA GLY A 484 -17.65 24.07 -22.17
C GLY A 484 -16.45 23.49 -21.42
N ARG A 485 -15.38 23.27 -22.17
CA ARG A 485 -14.09 22.74 -21.66
C ARG A 485 -13.13 23.91 -21.47
N PHE A 486 -12.73 24.16 -20.26
CA PHE A 486 -11.72 25.15 -19.88
C PHE A 486 -10.92 24.62 -18.69
N ALA A 487 -9.75 25.16 -18.45
CA ALA A 487 -8.88 24.71 -17.36
C ALA A 487 -8.90 25.69 -16.18
N LEU A 488 -8.52 25.18 -15.01
CA LEU A 488 -8.26 25.96 -13.80
C LEU A 488 -6.77 25.97 -13.50
N LEU A 489 -6.28 27.13 -13.04
CA LEU A 489 -4.96 27.28 -12.46
C LEU A 489 -5.11 27.44 -10.94
N GLU A 490 -4.75 26.39 -10.19
CA GLU A 490 -4.75 26.36 -8.73
C GLU A 490 -3.37 26.78 -8.20
N LEU A 491 -3.32 27.76 -7.30
CA LEU A 491 -2.07 28.25 -6.71
C LEU A 491 -1.99 27.94 -5.22
N PRO A 492 -0.80 27.52 -4.72
CA PRO A 492 0.46 27.35 -5.45
C PRO A 492 0.39 26.18 -6.45
N ILE A 493 1.12 26.29 -7.58
CA ILE A 493 1.26 25.19 -8.55
C ILE A 493 2.14 24.11 -7.93
N ARG A 494 1.62 23.41 -6.94
CA ARG A 494 2.30 22.32 -6.24
C ARG A 494 1.44 21.08 -6.25
N PRO A 495 2.04 19.90 -6.15
CA PRO A 495 1.28 18.66 -6.12
C PRO A 495 0.57 18.49 -4.76
N PHE A 496 -0.63 19.04 -4.63
CA PHE A 496 -1.52 18.79 -3.50
C PHE A 496 -2.66 17.86 -3.89
N GLY A 497 -2.89 16.81 -3.09
CA GLY A 497 -4.01 15.89 -3.28
C GLY A 497 -5.38 16.58 -3.21
N ASP A 498 -5.49 17.66 -2.43
CA ASP A 498 -6.71 18.45 -2.25
C ASP A 498 -7.25 19.01 -3.57
N TYR A 499 -6.38 19.47 -4.50
CA TYR A 499 -6.80 20.01 -5.80
C TYR A 499 -7.51 18.95 -6.63
N MET A 500 -7.03 17.71 -6.58
CA MET A 500 -7.68 16.59 -7.23
C MET A 500 -9.03 16.28 -6.59
N ALA A 501 -9.15 16.39 -5.26
CA ALA A 501 -10.42 16.18 -4.57
C ALA A 501 -11.47 17.21 -4.98
N TYR A 502 -11.12 18.49 -5.12
CA TYR A 502 -12.04 19.52 -5.64
C TYR A 502 -12.44 19.27 -7.10
N GLN A 503 -11.53 18.69 -7.90
CA GLN A 503 -11.84 18.31 -9.27
C GLN A 503 -13.01 17.33 -9.35
N THR A 504 -13.23 16.50 -8.32
CA THR A 504 -14.41 15.60 -8.27
C THR A 504 -15.74 16.37 -8.22
N ILE A 505 -15.73 17.68 -7.88
CA ILE A 505 -16.90 18.56 -7.85
C ILE A 505 -17.08 19.25 -9.20
N HIS A 506 -16.02 19.91 -9.71
CA HIS A 506 -16.15 20.74 -10.91
C HIS A 506 -15.88 20.01 -12.23
N GLY A 507 -15.19 18.86 -12.23
CA GLY A 507 -14.94 18.04 -13.41
C GLY A 507 -14.11 18.72 -14.51
N LYS A 508 -13.50 19.89 -14.26
CA LYS A 508 -12.72 20.63 -15.26
C LYS A 508 -11.23 20.28 -15.14
N PRO A 509 -10.46 20.32 -16.26
CA PRO A 509 -9.01 20.15 -16.21
C PRO A 509 -8.31 21.15 -15.29
N ILE A 510 -7.19 20.72 -14.68
CA ILE A 510 -6.32 21.58 -13.87
C ILE A 510 -4.89 21.59 -14.41
N VAL A 511 -4.21 22.73 -14.22
CA VAL A 511 -2.78 22.86 -14.50
C VAL A 511 -2.01 22.18 -13.36
N GLY A 512 -1.20 21.16 -13.68
CA GLY A 512 -0.53 20.34 -12.68
C GLY A 512 -1.40 19.19 -12.14
N GLY A 513 -1.08 18.72 -10.95
CA GLY A 513 -1.75 17.61 -10.27
C GLY A 513 -0.81 16.88 -9.31
N TYR A 514 -1.37 16.06 -8.40
CA TYR A 514 -0.59 15.26 -7.46
C TYR A 514 -0.42 13.83 -7.97
N LEU A 515 0.81 13.41 -8.25
CA LEU A 515 1.14 12.06 -8.69
C LEU A 515 2.23 11.45 -7.80
N SER A 516 2.17 10.14 -7.59
CA SER A 516 3.18 9.40 -6.80
C SER A 516 4.58 9.46 -7.42
N ARG A 517 4.66 9.62 -8.74
CA ARG A 517 5.85 9.94 -9.52
C ARG A 517 5.48 11.04 -10.49
N GLN A 518 6.15 12.17 -10.39
CA GLN A 518 5.87 13.32 -11.22
C GLN A 518 6.66 13.23 -12.52
N PRO A 519 5.99 13.14 -13.68
CA PRO A 519 6.67 13.26 -14.96
C PRO A 519 7.15 14.69 -15.18
N PRO A 520 8.11 14.91 -16.09
CA PRO A 520 8.45 16.24 -16.55
C PRO A 520 7.20 16.98 -17.07
N TYR A 521 7.07 18.25 -16.73
CA TYR A 521 5.99 19.12 -17.20
C TYR A 521 6.57 20.41 -17.79
N PRO A 522 7.05 20.36 -19.03
CA PRO A 522 7.78 21.45 -19.66
C PRO A 522 6.97 22.73 -19.78
N LEU A 523 5.65 22.65 -19.84
CA LEU A 523 4.75 23.80 -19.97
C LEU A 523 5.00 24.85 -18.91
N LEU A 524 5.31 24.46 -17.67
CA LEU A 524 5.58 25.42 -16.59
C LEU A 524 6.79 26.30 -16.91
N ALA A 525 7.88 25.72 -17.39
CA ALA A 525 9.09 26.45 -17.73
C ALA A 525 8.97 27.23 -19.07
N GLN A 526 8.18 26.70 -20.01
CA GLN A 526 8.03 27.27 -21.35
C GLN A 526 7.03 28.42 -21.41
N THR A 527 6.12 28.51 -20.45
CA THR A 527 5.10 29.57 -20.39
C THR A 527 5.50 30.61 -19.34
N PRO A 528 5.91 31.84 -19.76
CA PRO A 528 6.38 32.86 -18.82
C PRO A 528 5.41 33.15 -17.68
N ALA A 529 4.10 33.19 -17.93
CA ALA A 529 3.09 33.43 -16.89
C ALA A 529 2.98 32.29 -15.87
N LEU A 530 3.12 31.02 -16.28
CA LEU A 530 3.11 29.88 -15.37
C LEU A 530 4.42 29.80 -14.58
N HIS A 531 5.56 29.99 -15.25
CA HIS A 531 6.87 30.02 -14.60
C HIS A 531 6.94 31.11 -13.52
N TYR A 532 6.42 32.31 -13.83
CA TYR A 532 6.36 33.44 -12.90
C TYR A 532 5.54 33.13 -11.64
N LEU A 533 4.47 32.34 -11.75
CA LEU A 533 3.59 31.95 -10.64
C LEU A 533 4.02 30.67 -9.94
N GLU A 534 4.96 29.89 -10.51
CA GLU A 534 5.40 28.61 -9.93
C GLU A 534 6.20 28.81 -8.63
N ASP A 535 7.12 29.79 -8.63
CA ASP A 535 7.98 30.06 -7.47
C ASP A 535 7.43 31.19 -6.61
N PRO A 536 6.94 30.93 -5.38
CA PRO A 536 6.45 31.96 -4.49
C PRO A 536 7.57 32.70 -3.71
N VAL A 537 8.85 32.42 -3.95
CA VAL A 537 9.97 32.96 -3.15
C VAL A 537 10.70 34.11 -3.86
N ALA A 538 10.87 34.04 -5.16
CA ALA A 538 11.60 35.07 -5.92
C ALA A 538 10.69 36.28 -6.23
N ALA A 539 10.89 37.39 -5.54
CA ALA A 539 10.15 38.64 -5.81
C ALA A 539 10.65 39.33 -7.09
N ASP A 540 11.96 39.34 -7.33
CA ASP A 540 12.62 39.98 -8.46
C ASP A 540 12.89 39.00 -9.62
N ASP A 541 11.82 38.48 -10.20
CA ASP A 541 11.92 37.60 -11.35
C ASP A 541 11.95 38.43 -12.64
N PRO A 542 13.02 38.37 -13.47
CA PRO A 542 13.10 39.10 -14.74
C PRO A 542 11.94 38.77 -15.71
N VAL A 543 11.26 37.65 -15.52
CA VAL A 543 10.04 37.30 -16.26
C VAL A 543 8.86 38.22 -15.91
N GLY A 544 8.89 38.86 -14.75
CA GLY A 544 7.84 39.78 -14.29
C GLY A 544 7.52 40.92 -15.29
N THR A 545 8.52 41.44 -16.01
CA THR A 545 8.32 42.45 -17.05
C THR A 545 7.64 41.92 -18.29
N GLN A 546 7.82 40.63 -18.61
CA GLN A 546 7.21 39.98 -19.78
C GLN A 546 5.70 39.75 -19.57
N VAL A 547 5.29 39.52 -18.32
CA VAL A 547 3.90 39.16 -17.95
C VAL A 547 3.07 40.32 -17.43
N SER A 548 3.68 41.49 -17.21
CA SER A 548 3.03 42.70 -16.67
C SER A 548 1.99 43.29 -17.61
N GLY A 549 1.11 44.16 -17.07
CA GLY A 549 0.12 44.90 -17.83
C GLY A 549 -0.92 44.04 -18.55
N GLY A 550 -1.32 42.91 -17.95
CA GLY A 550 -2.34 42.01 -18.48
C GLY A 550 -1.85 41.01 -19.53
N ARG A 551 -0.57 41.10 -19.98
CA ARG A 551 -0.01 40.13 -20.96
C ARG A 551 0.02 38.74 -20.41
N GLY A 552 0.34 38.57 -19.12
CA GLY A 552 0.31 37.27 -18.45
C GLY A 552 -1.10 36.68 -18.38
N ALA A 553 -2.11 37.49 -18.06
CA ALA A 553 -3.51 37.07 -18.07
C ALA A 553 -3.97 36.63 -19.46
N ALA A 554 -3.60 37.37 -20.51
CA ALA A 554 -3.90 37.02 -21.90
C ALA A 554 -3.21 35.70 -22.32
N ALA A 555 -1.96 35.48 -21.90
CA ALA A 555 -1.24 34.23 -22.16
C ALA A 555 -1.91 33.05 -21.47
N LEU A 556 -2.31 33.16 -20.19
CA LEU A 556 -3.04 32.11 -19.48
C LEU A 556 -4.39 31.82 -20.14
N LYS A 557 -5.14 32.84 -20.54
CA LYS A 557 -6.39 32.70 -21.28
C LYS A 557 -6.17 32.02 -22.63
N GLY A 558 -5.09 32.36 -23.34
CA GLY A 558 -4.70 31.73 -24.61
C GLY A 558 -4.42 30.24 -24.50
N LEU A 559 -4.00 29.77 -23.32
CA LEU A 559 -3.88 28.35 -22.99
C LEU A 559 -5.22 27.68 -22.65
N GLY A 560 -6.35 28.42 -22.65
CA GLY A 560 -7.65 27.88 -22.25
C GLY A 560 -7.90 27.86 -20.74
N ILE A 561 -7.06 28.53 -19.95
CA ILE A 561 -7.28 28.70 -18.51
C ILE A 561 -8.33 29.80 -18.33
N LYS A 562 -9.43 29.47 -17.63
CA LYS A 562 -10.50 30.43 -17.37
C LYS A 562 -10.44 31.01 -15.96
N TYR A 563 -10.01 30.23 -14.97
CA TYR A 563 -9.96 30.65 -13.58
C TYR A 563 -8.56 30.49 -13.01
N VAL A 564 -8.11 31.49 -12.25
CA VAL A 564 -6.96 31.44 -11.35
C VAL A 564 -7.50 31.42 -9.93
N ILE A 565 -7.22 30.36 -9.18
CA ILE A 565 -7.72 30.14 -7.82
C ILE A 565 -6.53 30.09 -6.88
N VAL A 566 -6.50 30.95 -5.88
CA VAL A 566 -5.39 31.08 -4.94
C VAL A 566 -5.83 30.64 -3.55
N ARG A 567 -5.10 29.70 -2.96
CA ARG A 567 -5.34 29.19 -1.61
C ARG A 567 -4.30 29.75 -0.65
N TRP A 568 -4.64 30.81 0.01
CA TRP A 568 -3.70 31.53 0.87
C TRP A 568 -3.21 30.73 2.08
N TRP A 569 -3.95 29.73 2.53
CA TRP A 569 -3.51 28.85 3.61
C TRP A 569 -2.27 27.98 3.24
N ALA A 570 -2.03 27.77 1.96
CA ALA A 570 -0.92 26.98 1.48
C ALA A 570 0.43 27.73 1.40
N PHE A 571 0.42 29.03 1.69
CA PHE A 571 1.61 29.90 1.65
C PHE A 571 2.03 30.33 3.05
N THR A 572 3.36 30.46 3.28
CA THR A 572 3.87 31.17 4.46
C THR A 572 3.54 32.67 4.37
N PRO A 573 3.63 33.43 5.48
CA PRO A 573 3.39 34.90 5.43
C PRO A 573 4.25 35.60 4.39
N GLU A 574 5.52 35.24 4.26
CA GLU A 574 6.46 35.84 3.30
C GLU A 574 6.06 35.47 1.85
N GLN A 575 5.73 34.21 1.63
CA GLN A 575 5.27 33.71 0.32
C GLN A 575 3.96 34.38 -0.12
N LYS A 576 3.04 34.69 0.83
CA LYS A 576 1.80 35.42 0.55
C LYS A 576 2.09 36.81 -0.03
N GLN A 577 3.00 37.56 0.59
CA GLN A 577 3.37 38.89 0.11
C GLN A 577 3.94 38.87 -1.30
N VAL A 578 4.86 37.93 -1.56
CA VAL A 578 5.45 37.76 -2.90
C VAL A 578 4.38 37.37 -3.92
N MET A 579 3.53 36.39 -3.60
CA MET A 579 2.48 35.94 -4.52
C MET A 579 1.42 37.01 -4.79
N GLN A 580 1.05 37.81 -3.78
CA GLN A 580 0.16 38.95 -3.96
C GLN A 580 0.74 40.00 -4.92
N ALA A 581 2.03 40.31 -4.78
CA ALA A 581 2.72 41.21 -5.70
C ALA A 581 2.75 40.67 -7.13
N LYS A 582 3.07 39.38 -7.28
CA LYS A 582 3.09 38.67 -8.59
C LYS A 582 1.72 38.69 -9.25
N LEU A 583 0.65 38.38 -8.52
CA LEU A 583 -0.72 38.37 -9.04
C LEU A 583 -1.17 39.77 -9.43
N THR A 584 -0.86 40.78 -8.62
CA THR A 584 -1.15 42.18 -8.94
C THR A 584 -0.45 42.62 -10.24
N ASN A 585 0.82 42.29 -10.39
CA ASN A 585 1.58 42.57 -11.64
C ASN A 585 1.01 41.86 -12.85
N LEU A 586 0.64 40.58 -12.73
CA LEU A 586 0.19 39.71 -13.82
C LEU A 586 -1.26 39.99 -14.24
N LEU A 587 -2.17 40.16 -13.25
CA LEU A 587 -3.61 40.27 -13.48
C LEU A 587 -4.09 41.72 -13.54
N ALA A 588 -3.35 42.66 -12.91
CA ALA A 588 -3.62 44.11 -12.85
C ALA A 588 -5.04 44.50 -12.36
N ARG A 589 -5.68 43.64 -11.56
CA ARG A 589 -7.03 43.84 -11.03
C ARG A 589 -7.26 43.02 -9.75
N PRO A 590 -8.21 43.42 -8.89
CA PRO A 590 -8.59 42.62 -7.71
C PRO A 590 -9.25 41.30 -8.10
N PRO A 591 -9.38 40.33 -7.17
CA PRO A 591 -10.12 39.09 -7.40
C PRO A 591 -11.59 39.37 -7.69
N ASP A 592 -12.19 38.55 -8.57
CA ASP A 592 -13.62 38.64 -8.87
C ASP A 592 -14.46 38.07 -7.73
N TYR A 593 -13.92 37.07 -7.00
CA TYR A 593 -14.56 36.44 -5.84
C TYR A 593 -13.52 36.26 -4.73
N SER A 594 -13.92 36.54 -3.49
CA SER A 594 -13.12 36.28 -2.29
C SER A 594 -13.94 35.51 -1.26
N TYR A 595 -13.34 34.48 -0.70
CA TYR A 595 -13.91 33.63 0.34
C TYR A 595 -13.01 33.65 1.57
N PRO A 596 -13.14 34.69 2.45
CA PRO A 596 -12.25 34.87 3.59
C PRO A 596 -12.25 33.71 4.59
N SER A 597 -13.41 33.06 4.80
CA SER A 597 -13.55 31.86 5.66
C SER A 597 -12.69 30.69 5.19
N ASP A 598 -12.52 30.57 3.87
CA ASP A 598 -11.76 29.50 3.23
C ASP A 598 -10.36 29.95 2.81
N THR A 599 -10.05 31.24 3.01
CA THR A 599 -8.80 31.89 2.57
C THR A 599 -8.51 31.67 1.09
N VAL A 600 -9.54 31.85 0.24
CA VAL A 600 -9.48 31.61 -1.21
C VAL A 600 -9.88 32.87 -1.96
N ASP A 601 -9.05 33.28 -2.93
CA ASP A 601 -9.35 34.30 -3.91
C ASP A 601 -9.38 33.72 -5.32
N VAL A 602 -10.27 34.28 -6.16
CA VAL A 602 -10.53 33.75 -7.51
C VAL A 602 -10.57 34.89 -8.52
N TRP A 603 -9.86 34.72 -9.63
CA TRP A 603 -9.92 35.59 -10.82
C TRP A 603 -10.48 34.81 -12.00
N GLU A 604 -11.49 35.37 -12.65
CA GLU A 604 -12.00 34.84 -13.91
C GLU A 604 -11.32 35.56 -15.07
N LEU A 605 -10.55 34.85 -15.90
CA LEU A 605 -9.86 35.41 -17.07
C LEU A 605 -10.87 35.67 -18.21
N LYS A 606 -11.38 36.91 -18.27
CA LYS A 606 -12.39 37.36 -19.26
C LYS A 606 -11.79 37.61 -20.63
#